data_21126a29073c4148dcb6d08cd84371e2
#
_entry.id   21126a29073c4148dcb6d08cd84371e2
#
_cell.length_a   1.000
_cell.length_b   1.000
_cell.length_c   1.000
_cell.angle_alpha   90.00
_cell.angle_beta   90.00
_cell.angle_gamma   90.00
#
_symmetry.space_group_name_H-M   'P 1'
#
loop_
_entity.id
_entity.type
_entity.pdbx_description
1 polymer ?
#
loop_
_entity_poly.entity_id
_entity_poly.type
_entity_poly.pdbx_seq_one_letter_code
_entity_poly.pdbx_strand_id
1 'polypeptide(L)'
;MIRRSHRPATAREAARYLLRAPRDAQRDTAFRKAIRQIPRGKVATYGQVAAAAGYPLYHRQVAQLLRSSPVGSFPWQRVLGSGGAIKLHGEAALEQRMRLEMEGVRFRGQRVDMEAHQHRFRLWEMEE
;
A
#
# COMPACT_ATOMS: atom_id res chain seq x y z
N MET A 1 32.77 -11.56 -4.26
CA MET A 1 32.68 -10.63 -3.13
C MET A 1 31.25 -10.52 -2.65
N ILE A 2 31.05 -10.73 -1.37
CA ILE A 2 29.71 -10.66 -0.80
C ILE A 2 29.30 -9.20 -0.68
N ARG A 3 28.17 -8.87 -1.30
CA ARG A 3 27.65 -7.52 -1.18
C ARG A 3 26.86 -7.41 0.13
N ARG A 4 27.31 -6.56 0.99
CA ARG A 4 26.62 -6.32 2.26
C ARG A 4 25.60 -5.20 2.10
N SER A 5 24.53 -5.30 2.88
CA SER A 5 23.64 -4.16 3.03
C SER A 5 24.44 -3.00 3.58
N HIS A 6 24.25 -1.83 3.01
CA HIS A 6 24.99 -0.67 3.45
C HIS A 6 24.55 -0.29 4.87
N ARG A 7 25.50 -0.25 5.78
CA ARG A 7 25.28 0.25 7.13
C ARG A 7 26.19 1.45 7.37
N PRO A 8 25.62 2.61 7.68
CA PRO A 8 26.45 3.78 7.97
C PRO A 8 27.34 3.54 9.18
N ALA A 9 28.61 3.85 9.04
CA ALA A 9 29.57 3.70 10.13
C ALA A 9 29.50 4.85 11.13
N THR A 10 29.01 6.01 10.70
CA THR A 10 28.94 7.22 11.53
C THR A 10 27.60 7.90 11.40
N ALA A 11 27.27 8.77 12.37
CA ALA A 11 26.05 9.55 12.33
C ALA A 11 26.02 10.48 11.10
N ARG A 12 27.18 11.01 10.72
CA ARG A 12 27.28 11.85 9.52
C ARG A 12 26.99 11.07 8.26
N GLU A 13 27.49 9.87 8.17
CA GLU A 13 27.25 8.99 7.05
C GLU A 13 25.79 8.57 6.99
N ALA A 14 25.20 8.26 8.14
CA ALA A 14 23.79 7.94 8.23
C ALA A 14 22.93 9.10 7.75
N ALA A 15 23.25 10.32 8.17
CA ALA A 15 22.52 11.51 7.73
C ALA A 15 22.61 11.69 6.22
N ARG A 16 23.80 11.48 5.66
CA ARG A 16 24.02 11.57 4.22
C ARG A 16 23.22 10.52 3.46
N TYR A 17 23.19 9.30 3.98
CA TYR A 17 22.42 8.21 3.39
C TYR A 17 20.92 8.55 3.36
N LEU A 18 20.39 9.04 4.46
CA LEU A 18 18.99 9.44 4.56
C LEU A 18 18.66 10.59 3.61
N LEU A 19 19.59 11.52 3.42
CA LEU A 19 19.39 12.62 2.49
C LEU A 19 19.42 12.17 1.03
N ARG A 20 20.11 11.08 0.73
CA ARG A 20 20.17 10.54 -0.63
C ARG A 20 18.95 9.75 -1.01
N ALA A 21 18.35 9.06 -0.04
CA ALA A 21 17.20 8.21 -0.28
C ALA A 21 15.87 8.83 0.23
N PRO A 22 15.80 10.15 0.52
CA PRO A 22 14.62 10.69 1.19
C PRO A 22 13.36 10.64 0.33
N ARG A 23 13.51 10.76 -1.00
CA ARG A 23 12.34 10.75 -1.88
C ARG A 23 11.60 9.43 -1.82
N ASP A 24 12.33 8.33 -2.00
CA ASP A 24 11.72 7.01 -1.97
C ASP A 24 11.23 6.65 -0.58
N ALA A 25 12.03 6.96 0.44
CA ALA A 25 11.66 6.71 1.83
C ALA A 25 10.44 7.53 2.24
N GLN A 26 10.38 8.81 1.87
CA GLN A 26 9.24 9.67 2.16
C GLN A 26 7.99 9.19 1.42
N ARG A 27 8.16 8.81 0.17
CA ARG A 27 7.07 8.30 -0.64
C ARG A 27 6.49 7.03 -0.03
N ASP A 28 7.36 6.08 0.33
CA ASP A 28 6.92 4.82 0.90
C ASP A 28 6.25 5.01 2.26
N THR A 29 6.75 5.94 3.06
CA THR A 29 6.11 6.31 4.32
C THR A 29 4.71 6.86 4.09
N ALA A 30 4.56 7.72 3.08
CA ALA A 30 3.26 8.27 2.72
C ALA A 30 2.29 7.19 2.23
N PHE A 31 2.79 6.22 1.45
CA PHE A 31 1.98 5.09 1.01
C PHE A 31 1.50 4.26 2.20
N ARG A 32 2.40 3.93 3.12
CA ARG A 32 2.05 3.15 4.32
C ARG A 32 1.00 3.88 5.16
N LYS A 33 1.16 5.18 5.32
CA LYS A 33 0.20 6.00 6.06
C LYS A 33 -1.18 5.94 5.42
N ALA A 34 -1.24 6.10 4.09
CA ALA A 34 -2.50 6.04 3.37
C ALA A 34 -3.15 4.65 3.51
N ILE A 35 -2.37 3.58 3.35
CA ILE A 35 -2.90 2.23 3.48
C ILE A 35 -3.47 1.98 4.87
N ARG A 36 -2.79 2.44 5.91
CA ARG A 36 -3.25 2.26 7.29
C ARG A 36 -4.54 3.03 7.60
N GLN A 37 -4.88 4.02 6.78
CA GLN A 37 -6.13 4.75 6.94
C GLN A 37 -7.35 4.00 6.42
N ILE A 38 -7.15 2.96 5.61
CA ILE A 38 -8.25 2.17 5.07
C ILE A 38 -8.83 1.32 6.20
N PRO A 39 -10.07 1.58 6.63
CA PRO A 39 -10.63 0.84 7.75
C PRO A 39 -11.09 -0.55 7.35
N ARG A 40 -11.33 -1.39 8.34
CA ARG A 40 -11.90 -2.72 8.14
C ARG A 40 -13.23 -2.60 7.39
N GLY A 41 -13.41 -3.46 6.39
CA GLY A 41 -14.63 -3.45 5.58
C GLY A 41 -14.60 -2.47 4.42
N LYS A 42 -13.49 -1.75 4.25
CA LYS A 42 -13.29 -0.83 3.13
C LYS A 42 -12.05 -1.21 2.34
N VAL A 43 -11.99 -0.76 1.10
CA VAL A 43 -10.91 -1.06 0.17
C VAL A 43 -10.54 0.18 -0.62
N ALA A 44 -9.34 0.16 -1.19
CA ALA A 44 -8.90 1.20 -2.11
C ALA A 44 -8.06 0.56 -3.21
N THR A 45 -7.96 1.23 -4.35
CA THR A 45 -7.09 0.77 -5.43
C THR A 45 -5.67 1.26 -5.22
N TYR A 46 -4.71 0.62 -5.90
CA TYR A 46 -3.32 1.10 -5.90
C TYR A 46 -3.23 2.56 -6.29
N GLY A 47 -4.01 2.95 -7.31
CA GLY A 47 -4.01 4.35 -7.78
C GLY A 47 -4.59 5.31 -6.76
N GLN A 48 -5.64 4.90 -6.05
CA GLN A 48 -6.24 5.73 -5.00
C GLN A 48 -5.29 5.92 -3.82
N VAL A 49 -4.58 4.87 -3.44
CA VAL A 49 -3.55 4.98 -2.39
C VAL A 49 -2.44 5.94 -2.82
N ALA A 50 -1.96 5.80 -4.04
CA ALA A 50 -0.92 6.68 -4.57
C ALA A 50 -1.37 8.13 -4.57
N ALA A 51 -2.56 8.41 -5.07
CA ALA A 51 -3.10 9.76 -5.12
C ALA A 51 -3.30 10.33 -3.71
N ALA A 52 -3.83 9.54 -2.80
CA ALA A 52 -4.04 9.97 -1.42
C ALA A 52 -2.73 10.31 -0.72
N ALA A 53 -1.67 9.60 -1.07
CA ALA A 53 -0.34 9.85 -0.52
C ALA A 53 0.36 11.07 -1.14
N GLY A 54 -0.24 11.67 -2.17
CA GLY A 54 0.35 12.81 -2.85
C GLY A 54 1.21 12.45 -4.05
N TYR A 55 1.12 11.21 -4.52
CA TYR A 55 1.92 10.72 -5.64
C TYR A 55 1.01 10.09 -6.70
N PRO A 56 0.14 10.87 -7.36
CA PRO A 56 -0.74 10.33 -8.39
C PRO A 56 0.09 9.67 -9.50
N LEU A 57 -0.43 8.61 -10.09
CA LEU A 57 0.22 7.83 -11.12
C LEU A 57 1.31 6.88 -10.61
N TYR A 58 1.56 6.83 -9.31
CA TYR A 58 2.58 5.94 -8.73
C TYR A 58 1.98 4.61 -8.24
N HIS A 59 0.93 4.12 -8.90
CA HIS A 59 0.27 2.88 -8.50
C HIS A 59 1.19 1.66 -8.53
N ARG A 60 2.14 1.61 -9.48
CA ARG A 60 3.09 0.49 -9.55
C ARG A 60 4.00 0.44 -8.33
N GLN A 61 4.41 1.60 -7.85
CA GLN A 61 5.27 1.70 -6.67
C GLN A 61 4.53 1.29 -5.41
N VAL A 62 3.22 1.56 -5.33
CA VAL A 62 2.39 1.07 -4.23
C VAL A 62 2.35 -0.46 -4.25
N ALA A 63 2.10 -1.06 -5.41
CA ALA A 63 2.08 -2.50 -5.55
C ALA A 63 3.44 -3.12 -5.18
N GLN A 64 4.52 -2.49 -5.60
CA GLN A 64 5.87 -2.96 -5.29
C GLN A 64 6.15 -2.91 -3.79
N LEU A 65 5.73 -1.83 -3.12
CA LEU A 65 5.88 -1.69 -1.68
C LEU A 65 5.16 -2.84 -0.96
N LEU A 66 3.94 -3.14 -1.38
CA LEU A 66 3.16 -4.21 -0.77
C LEU A 66 3.83 -5.57 -0.95
N ARG A 67 4.37 -5.84 -2.14
CA ARG A 67 5.04 -7.11 -2.41
C ARG A 67 6.33 -7.29 -1.62
N SER A 68 7.02 -6.20 -1.34
CA SER A 68 8.31 -6.24 -0.65
C SER A 68 8.21 -6.07 0.86
N SER A 69 7.01 -5.87 1.38
CA SER A 69 6.82 -5.64 2.81
C SER A 69 6.57 -6.94 3.56
N PRO A 70 7.00 -7.04 4.82
CA PRO A 70 6.72 -8.23 5.62
C PRO A 70 5.23 -8.44 5.81
N VAL A 71 4.81 -9.69 5.86
CA VAL A 71 3.43 -10.05 6.12
C VAL A 71 2.98 -9.46 7.45
N GLY A 72 1.82 -8.83 7.46
CA GLY A 72 1.26 -8.26 8.67
C GLY A 72 1.68 -6.84 8.98
N SER A 73 2.52 -6.23 8.12
CA SER A 73 2.98 -4.84 8.32
C SER A 73 1.84 -3.84 8.26
N PHE A 74 0.85 -4.08 7.40
CA PHE A 74 -0.32 -3.21 7.23
C PHE A 74 -1.41 -4.01 6.51
N PRO A 75 -2.63 -3.44 6.42
CA PRO A 75 -3.77 -4.17 5.85
C PRO A 75 -3.68 -4.28 4.31
N TRP A 76 -2.72 -5.04 3.83
CA TRP A 76 -2.44 -5.21 2.40
C TRP A 76 -3.65 -5.72 1.63
N GLN A 77 -4.50 -6.55 2.28
CA GLN A 77 -5.66 -7.13 1.63
C GLN A 77 -6.68 -6.09 1.19
N ARG A 78 -6.63 -4.89 1.76
CA ARG A 78 -7.57 -3.81 1.44
C ARG A 78 -7.16 -2.99 0.24
N VAL A 79 -6.03 -3.35 -0.41
CA VAL A 79 -5.55 -2.63 -1.60
C VAL A 79 -5.70 -3.53 -2.82
N LEU A 80 -6.38 -3.00 -3.83
CA LEU A 80 -6.81 -3.77 -5.01
C LEU A 80 -6.40 -3.07 -6.29
N GLY A 81 -6.58 -3.77 -7.39
CA GLY A 81 -6.44 -3.18 -8.71
C GLY A 81 -7.66 -2.37 -9.10
N SER A 82 -7.57 -1.70 -10.22
CA SER A 82 -8.64 -0.89 -10.78
C SER A 82 -9.94 -1.69 -10.86
N GLY A 83 -11.04 -1.05 -10.49
CA GLY A 83 -12.36 -1.68 -10.52
C GLY A 83 -12.58 -2.73 -9.46
N GLY A 84 -11.72 -2.83 -8.45
CA GLY A 84 -11.86 -3.79 -7.36
C GLY A 84 -11.29 -5.16 -7.67
N ALA A 85 -10.39 -5.26 -8.64
CA ALA A 85 -9.81 -6.53 -9.06
C ALA A 85 -8.68 -6.97 -8.12
N ILE A 86 -8.67 -8.25 -7.77
CA ILE A 86 -7.54 -8.86 -7.08
C ILE A 86 -6.47 -9.11 -8.14
N LYS A 87 -5.28 -8.53 -7.94
CA LYS A 87 -4.17 -8.65 -8.88
C LYS A 87 -3.19 -9.75 -8.54
N LEU A 88 -3.31 -10.34 -7.38
CA LEU A 88 -2.50 -11.48 -6.98
C LEU A 88 -2.99 -12.75 -7.66
N HIS A 89 -2.17 -13.80 -7.59
CA HIS A 89 -2.47 -15.07 -8.24
C HIS A 89 -2.38 -16.22 -7.23
N GLY A 90 -3.05 -17.34 -7.53
CA GLY A 90 -2.96 -18.54 -6.75
C GLY A 90 -3.41 -18.36 -5.31
N GLU A 91 -2.65 -18.92 -4.39
CA GLU A 91 -3.00 -18.90 -2.97
C GLU A 91 -3.10 -17.49 -2.40
N ALA A 92 -2.24 -16.59 -2.85
CA ALA A 92 -2.26 -15.20 -2.37
C ALA A 92 -3.56 -14.51 -2.74
N ALA A 93 -4.09 -14.78 -3.94
CA ALA A 93 -5.38 -14.24 -4.37
C ALA A 93 -6.52 -14.78 -3.51
N LEU A 94 -6.51 -16.09 -3.24
CA LEU A 94 -7.51 -16.71 -2.39
C LEU A 94 -7.46 -16.15 -0.97
N GLU A 95 -6.27 -15.96 -0.43
CA GLU A 95 -6.11 -15.41 0.90
C GLU A 95 -6.63 -13.98 0.97
N GLN A 96 -6.32 -13.16 -0.03
CA GLN A 96 -6.81 -11.79 -0.06
C GLN A 96 -8.34 -11.75 -0.07
N ARG A 97 -8.96 -12.57 -0.92
CA ARG A 97 -10.42 -12.64 -0.99
C ARG A 97 -11.01 -13.10 0.33
N MET A 98 -10.45 -14.14 0.92
CA MET A 98 -10.94 -14.67 2.19
C MET A 98 -10.85 -13.62 3.29
N ARG A 99 -9.74 -12.91 3.39
CA ARG A 99 -9.57 -11.86 4.40
C ARG A 99 -10.61 -10.75 4.23
N LEU A 100 -10.86 -10.34 2.99
CA LEU A 100 -11.85 -9.31 2.70
C LEU A 100 -13.25 -9.79 3.05
N GLU A 101 -13.59 -11.03 2.69
CA GLU A 101 -14.90 -11.59 3.04
C GLU A 101 -15.10 -11.67 4.56
N MET A 102 -14.04 -12.00 5.28
CA MET A 102 -14.08 -11.99 6.75
C MET A 102 -14.32 -10.60 7.33
N GLU A 103 -13.95 -9.56 6.59
CA GLU A 103 -14.20 -8.17 6.98
C GLU A 103 -15.57 -7.68 6.55
N GLY A 104 -16.35 -8.52 5.91
CA GLY A 104 -17.69 -8.16 5.43
C GLY A 104 -17.70 -7.53 4.05
N VAL A 105 -16.58 -7.57 3.32
CA VAL A 105 -16.50 -7.01 1.98
C VAL A 105 -17.21 -7.95 1.00
N ARG A 106 -18.10 -7.39 0.20
CA ARG A 106 -18.87 -8.15 -0.78
C ARG A 106 -18.23 -8.06 -2.15
N PHE A 107 -18.31 -9.16 -2.87
CA PHE A 107 -17.82 -9.28 -4.23
C PHE A 107 -18.99 -9.38 -5.21
N ARG A 108 -18.79 -8.82 -6.38
CA ARG A 108 -19.64 -9.05 -7.55
C ARG A 108 -18.80 -9.87 -8.52
N GLY A 109 -19.04 -11.19 -8.58
CA GLY A 109 -18.16 -12.08 -9.30
C GLY A 109 -16.77 -12.07 -8.69
N GLN A 110 -15.76 -11.71 -9.49
CA GLN A 110 -14.38 -11.71 -9.04
C GLN A 110 -13.87 -10.35 -8.59
N ARG A 111 -14.74 -9.35 -8.56
CA ARG A 111 -14.36 -7.98 -8.17
C ARG A 111 -15.11 -7.57 -6.93
N VAL A 112 -14.44 -6.77 -6.12
CA VAL A 112 -15.09 -6.15 -4.97
C VAL A 112 -16.14 -5.15 -5.45
N ASP A 113 -17.28 -5.11 -4.77
CA ASP A 113 -18.29 -4.09 -4.98
C ASP A 113 -17.75 -2.74 -4.47
N MET A 114 -17.12 -2.00 -5.36
CA MET A 114 -16.47 -0.74 -5.02
C MET A 114 -17.45 0.33 -4.56
N GLU A 115 -18.68 0.31 -5.11
CA GLU A 115 -19.69 1.27 -4.70
C GLU A 115 -20.00 1.13 -3.20
N ALA A 116 -20.06 -0.10 -2.72
CA ALA A 116 -20.37 -0.36 -1.31
C ALA A 116 -19.17 -0.22 -0.39
N HIS A 117 -17.96 -0.50 -0.87
CA HIS A 117 -16.80 -0.70 0.00
C HIS A 117 -15.63 0.24 -0.25
N GLN A 118 -15.69 1.08 -1.28
CA GLN A 118 -14.58 1.98 -1.56
C GLN A 118 -14.37 2.97 -0.43
N HIS A 119 -13.15 3.00 0.08
CA HIS A 119 -12.75 4.01 1.06
C HIS A 119 -12.56 5.35 0.36
N ARG A 120 -13.06 6.41 0.97
CA ARG A 120 -12.86 7.76 0.47
C ARG A 120 -11.87 8.46 1.37
N PHE A 121 -10.68 8.73 0.83
CA PHE A 121 -9.66 9.45 1.56
C PHE A 121 -10.06 10.92 1.68
N ARG A 122 -9.77 11.48 2.85
CA ARG A 122 -9.99 12.91 3.09
C ARG A 122 -8.69 13.63 2.86
N LEU A 123 -8.44 14.00 1.61
CA LEU A 123 -7.17 14.59 1.20
C LEU A 123 -6.82 15.86 1.98
N TRP A 124 -7.83 16.67 2.26
CA TRP A 124 -7.64 17.90 3.02
C TRP A 124 -7.21 17.66 4.47
N GLU A 125 -7.58 16.52 5.04
CA GLU A 125 -7.10 16.14 6.37
C GLU A 125 -5.67 15.64 6.35
N MET A 126 -5.26 15.09 5.22
CA MET A 126 -3.91 14.58 5.07
C MET A 126 -2.89 15.68 4.83
N GLU A 127 -3.30 16.81 4.33
CA GLU A 127 -2.44 17.96 4.09
C GLU A 127 -2.08 18.72 5.38
N GLU A 128 -2.85 18.56 6.39
CA GLU A 128 -2.60 19.15 7.70
C GLU A 128 -1.69 18.20 8.54
#